data_c3af9eaab0c559354a2c1ae8073c049e
#
_entry.id   c3af9eaab0c559354a2c1ae8073c049e
#
_cell.length_a   1.000
_cell.length_b   1.000
_cell.length_c   1.000
_cell.angle_alpha   90.00
_cell.angle_beta   90.00
_cell.angle_gamma   90.00
#
_symmetry.space_group_name_H-M   'P 1'
#
loop_
_entity.id
_entity.type
_entity.pdbx_description
1 polymer ?
#
loop_
_entity_poly.entity_id
_entity_poly.type
_entity_poly.pdbx_seq_one_letter_code
_entity_poly.pdbx_strand_id
1 'polypeptide(L)'
;MQITDTIADLLTRIRNASTAKHATVDVPASNMKKSITQILVDEGYVKNFTVIEDGKQGIIRITLKYGENKSQVITGLRRVSKPGLRIYASCEDMPKVIKGMGIAIVSTSKGVITDKKARELNVGGEVLAFVW
;
A
#
# COMPACT_ATOMS: atom_id res chain seq x y z
N MET A 1 13.80 21.91 -7.50
CA MET A 1 13.25 20.65 -8.00
C MET A 1 12.28 20.09 -6.98
N GLN A 2 11.05 19.83 -7.39
CA GLN A 2 10.05 19.24 -6.51
C GLN A 2 10.23 17.73 -6.45
N ILE A 3 10.24 17.20 -5.24
CA ILE A 3 10.28 15.76 -5.03
C ILE A 3 8.84 15.28 -4.85
N THR A 4 8.39 14.40 -5.74
CA THR A 4 7.03 13.88 -5.72
C THR A 4 7.02 12.51 -5.03
N ASP A 5 6.16 12.34 -4.02
CA ASP A 5 5.95 11.05 -3.38
C ASP A 5 4.66 10.42 -3.93
N THR A 6 4.81 9.58 -4.95
CA THR A 6 3.66 8.95 -5.62
C THR A 6 3.01 7.88 -4.75
N ILE A 7 3.76 7.27 -3.84
CA ILE A 7 3.21 6.30 -2.88
C ILE A 7 2.33 7.02 -1.86
N ALA A 8 2.79 8.16 -1.34
CA ALA A 8 1.98 8.96 -0.43
C ALA A 8 0.68 9.42 -1.09
N ASP A 9 0.74 9.80 -2.37
CA ASP A 9 -0.44 10.16 -3.15
C ASP A 9 -1.43 8.99 -3.25
N LEU A 10 -0.94 7.78 -3.55
CA LEU A 10 -1.77 6.57 -3.58
C LEU A 10 -2.48 6.35 -2.24
N LEU A 11 -1.73 6.39 -1.14
CA LEU A 11 -2.30 6.18 0.19
C LEU A 11 -3.33 7.24 0.55
N THR A 12 -3.06 8.50 0.21
CA THR A 12 -3.97 9.61 0.47
C THR A 12 -5.27 9.47 -0.32
N ARG A 13 -5.18 9.09 -1.60
CA ARG A 13 -6.37 8.87 -2.43
C ARG A 13 -7.23 7.74 -1.88
N ILE A 14 -6.63 6.64 -1.45
CA ILE A 14 -7.35 5.52 -0.84
C ILE A 14 -8.01 5.97 0.47
N ARG A 15 -7.26 6.67 1.32
CA ARG A 15 -7.79 7.17 2.60
C ARG A 15 -9.00 8.08 2.40
N ASN A 16 -8.89 9.05 1.51
CA ASN A 16 -9.96 10.02 1.25
C ASN A 16 -11.19 9.33 0.66
N ALA A 17 -11.00 8.40 -0.29
CA ALA A 17 -12.09 7.66 -0.89
C ALA A 17 -12.79 6.76 0.13
N SER A 18 -12.03 6.10 1.00
CA SER A 18 -12.60 5.28 2.09
C SER A 18 -13.42 6.11 3.07
N THR A 19 -12.91 7.27 3.45
CA THR A 19 -13.61 8.17 4.36
C THR A 19 -14.92 8.68 3.74
N ALA A 20 -14.89 8.98 2.44
CA ALA A 20 -16.08 9.44 1.71
C ALA A 20 -17.01 8.29 1.27
N LYS A 21 -16.64 7.04 1.56
CA LYS A 21 -17.43 5.84 1.20
C LYS A 21 -17.61 5.67 -0.31
N HIS A 22 -16.62 6.06 -1.10
CA HIS A 22 -16.64 5.85 -2.54
C HIS A 22 -16.51 4.35 -2.87
N ALA A 23 -17.14 3.91 -3.96
CA ALA A 23 -17.03 2.51 -4.41
C ALA A 23 -15.66 2.23 -5.00
N THR A 24 -15.10 3.18 -5.74
CA THR A 24 -13.81 3.05 -6.42
C THR A 24 -12.98 4.31 -6.27
N VAL A 25 -11.67 4.17 -6.53
CA VAL A 25 -10.75 5.30 -6.61
C VAL A 25 -9.76 5.04 -7.74
N ASP A 26 -9.46 6.07 -8.50
CA ASP A 26 -8.51 6.00 -9.62
C ASP A 26 -7.20 6.66 -9.25
N VAL A 27 -6.09 6.02 -9.60
CA VAL A 27 -4.74 6.58 -9.42
C VAL A 27 -3.93 6.36 -10.69
N PRO A 28 -3.02 7.28 -11.04
CA PRO A 28 -2.09 7.04 -12.15
C PRO A 28 -1.27 5.77 -11.87
N ALA A 29 -1.10 4.93 -12.89
CA ALA A 29 -0.45 3.63 -12.72
C ALA A 29 1.07 3.74 -12.68
N SER A 30 1.69 2.84 -11.92
CA SER A 30 3.12 2.53 -11.98
C SER A 30 3.28 1.10 -11.47
N ASN A 31 4.43 0.49 -11.77
CA ASN A 31 4.68 -0.88 -11.32
C ASN A 31 4.69 -0.97 -9.79
N MET A 32 5.29 0.02 -9.13
CA MET A 32 5.32 0.07 -7.67
C MET A 32 3.91 0.16 -7.08
N LYS A 33 3.07 1.03 -7.60
CA LYS A 33 1.69 1.18 -7.12
C LYS A 33 0.85 -0.06 -7.38
N LYS A 34 1.05 -0.74 -8.52
CA LYS A 34 0.39 -2.02 -8.81
C LYS A 34 0.77 -3.07 -7.78
N SER A 35 2.05 -3.16 -7.44
CA SER A 35 2.54 -4.11 -6.43
C SER A 35 1.94 -3.83 -5.06
N ILE A 36 1.91 -2.58 -4.65
CA ILE A 36 1.31 -2.16 -3.37
C ILE A 36 -0.18 -2.50 -3.36
N THR A 37 -0.89 -2.18 -4.44
CA THR A 37 -2.33 -2.44 -4.55
C THR A 37 -2.62 -3.95 -4.50
N GLN A 38 -1.78 -4.76 -5.14
CA GLN A 38 -1.93 -6.21 -5.10
C GLN A 38 -1.81 -6.75 -3.68
N ILE A 39 -0.89 -6.21 -2.88
CA ILE A 39 -0.76 -6.56 -1.47
C ILE A 39 -2.04 -6.21 -0.70
N LEU A 40 -2.61 -5.03 -0.96
CA LEU A 40 -3.85 -4.62 -0.30
C LEU A 40 -5.02 -5.54 -0.65
N VAL A 41 -5.07 -6.06 -1.88
CA VAL A 41 -6.06 -7.06 -2.28
C VAL A 41 -5.82 -8.37 -1.55
N ASP A 42 -4.59 -8.86 -1.57
CA ASP A 42 -4.21 -10.16 -0.99
C ASP A 42 -4.45 -10.18 0.52
N GLU A 43 -4.24 -9.04 1.19
CA GLU A 43 -4.44 -8.92 2.64
C GLU A 43 -5.88 -8.53 3.02
N GLY A 44 -6.75 -8.36 2.04
CA GLY A 44 -8.17 -8.11 2.28
C GLY A 44 -8.53 -6.68 2.64
N TYR A 45 -7.67 -5.71 2.38
CA TYR A 45 -7.95 -4.30 2.65
C TYR A 45 -8.76 -3.63 1.55
N VAL A 46 -8.61 -4.07 0.31
CA VAL A 46 -9.43 -3.62 -0.81
C VAL A 46 -9.97 -4.85 -1.55
N LYS A 47 -11.03 -4.66 -2.31
CA LYS A 47 -11.71 -5.78 -2.96
C LYS A 47 -10.94 -6.31 -4.17
N ASN A 48 -10.61 -5.41 -5.10
CA ASN A 48 -9.81 -5.74 -6.28
C ASN A 48 -9.36 -4.45 -6.97
N PHE A 49 -8.62 -4.60 -8.07
CA PHE A 49 -8.25 -3.47 -8.91
C PHE A 49 -8.18 -3.91 -10.37
N THR A 50 -8.34 -2.94 -11.27
CA THR A 50 -8.12 -3.13 -12.70
C THR A 50 -7.19 -2.04 -13.22
N VAL A 51 -6.46 -2.34 -14.29
CA VAL A 51 -5.61 -1.36 -14.96
C VAL A 51 -6.30 -0.94 -16.25
N ILE A 52 -6.50 0.37 -16.40
CA ILE A 52 -7.18 0.94 -17.57
C ILE A 52 -6.13 1.64 -18.42
N GLU A 53 -6.05 1.25 -19.69
CA GLU A 53 -5.15 1.90 -20.64
C GLU A 53 -5.70 3.26 -21.05
N ASP A 54 -4.85 4.28 -20.97
CA ASP A 54 -5.24 5.65 -21.33
C ASP A 54 -4.32 6.27 -22.39
N GLY A 55 -3.50 5.44 -23.06
CA GLY A 55 -2.54 5.90 -24.05
C GLY A 55 -1.27 6.50 -23.45
N LYS A 56 -1.18 6.49 -22.13
CA LYS A 56 -0.03 7.00 -21.36
C LYS A 56 0.45 5.90 -20.42
N GLN A 57 0.63 6.22 -19.13
CA GLN A 57 1.05 5.24 -18.13
C GLN A 57 -0.08 4.31 -17.68
N GLY A 58 -1.34 4.68 -17.93
CA GLY A 58 -2.50 3.93 -17.48
C GLY A 58 -3.02 4.42 -16.13
N ILE A 59 -4.18 3.89 -15.77
CA ILE A 59 -4.86 4.22 -14.51
C ILE A 59 -5.15 2.92 -13.78
N ILE A 60 -4.86 2.89 -12.48
CA ILE A 60 -5.29 1.80 -11.60
C ILE A 60 -6.63 2.22 -11.00
N ARG A 61 -7.66 1.44 -11.27
CA ARG A 61 -8.98 1.64 -10.65
C ARG A 61 -9.12 0.62 -9.52
N ILE A 62 -9.14 1.10 -8.29
CA ILE A 62 -9.20 0.28 -7.09
C ILE A 62 -10.64 0.22 -6.60
N THR A 63 -11.19 -0.97 -6.47
CA THR A 63 -12.52 -1.17 -5.88
C THR A 63 -12.35 -1.34 -4.38
N LEU A 64 -12.90 -0.42 -3.62
CA LEU A 64 -12.77 -0.40 -2.17
C LEU A 64 -13.68 -1.44 -1.52
N LYS A 65 -13.32 -1.84 -0.31
CA LYS A 65 -14.04 -2.84 0.46
C LYS A 65 -14.58 -2.19 1.73
N TYR A 66 -15.81 -2.51 2.08
CA TYR A 66 -16.44 -2.02 3.30
C TYR A 66 -17.02 -3.19 4.08
N GLY A 67 -17.10 -3.01 5.40
CA GLY A 67 -17.74 -3.97 6.29
C GLY A 67 -19.23 -3.70 6.43
N GLU A 68 -19.84 -4.25 7.46
CA GLU A 68 -21.26 -4.07 7.76
C GLU A 68 -21.56 -2.58 7.98
N ASN A 69 -22.73 -2.13 7.48
CA ASN A 69 -23.16 -0.73 7.57
C ASN A 69 -22.17 0.25 6.94
N LYS A 70 -21.46 -0.22 5.88
CA LYS A 70 -20.44 0.55 5.17
C LYS A 70 -19.31 1.04 6.06
N SER A 71 -18.98 0.26 7.10
CA SER A 71 -17.83 0.58 7.96
C SER A 71 -16.53 0.43 7.17
N GLN A 72 -15.53 1.27 7.49
CA GLN A 72 -14.23 1.21 6.82
C GLN A 72 -13.46 -0.04 7.22
N VAL A 73 -12.94 -0.79 6.24
CA VAL A 73 -12.05 -1.92 6.47
C VAL A 73 -10.64 -1.41 6.80
N ILE A 74 -10.21 -0.35 6.10
CA ILE A 74 -8.91 0.28 6.36
C ILE A 74 -9.10 1.28 7.50
N THR A 75 -8.46 1.04 8.63
CA THR A 75 -8.49 1.94 9.79
C THR A 75 -7.44 3.04 9.64
N GLY A 76 -6.26 2.70 9.15
CA GLY A 76 -5.19 3.67 8.97
C GLY A 76 -4.21 3.28 7.87
N LEU A 77 -3.58 4.31 7.30
CA LEU A 77 -2.54 4.21 6.29
C LEU A 77 -1.46 5.22 6.66
N ARG A 78 -0.22 4.78 6.76
CA ARG A 78 0.90 5.65 7.13
C ARG A 78 2.06 5.45 6.19
N ARG A 79 2.53 6.53 5.57
CA ARG A 79 3.76 6.53 4.80
C ARG A 79 4.94 6.52 5.77
N VAL A 80 5.88 5.59 5.61
CA VAL A 80 7.04 5.46 6.49
C VAL A 80 8.28 6.01 5.80
N SER A 81 8.78 5.35 4.75
CA SER A 81 9.93 5.81 3.99
C SER A 81 9.48 6.89 3.01
N LYS A 82 10.23 7.99 2.92
CA LYS A 82 9.90 9.14 2.06
C LYS A 82 11.10 9.47 1.19
N PRO A 83 10.90 10.16 0.04
CA PRO A 83 12.02 10.51 -0.84
C PRO A 83 13.16 11.24 -0.13
N GLY A 84 12.84 12.12 0.84
CA GLY A 84 13.86 12.86 1.61
C GLY A 84 14.38 12.14 2.83
N LEU A 85 13.77 11.01 3.22
CA LEU A 85 14.15 10.25 4.41
C LEU A 85 13.76 8.79 4.23
N ARG A 86 14.69 8.00 3.68
CA ARG A 86 14.47 6.57 3.45
C ARG A 86 14.63 5.79 4.74
N ILE A 87 13.73 4.85 5.00
CA ILE A 87 13.71 4.01 6.20
C ILE A 87 13.88 2.56 5.78
N TYR A 88 14.90 1.89 6.32
CA TYR A 88 15.20 0.49 6.02
C TYR A 88 15.14 -0.34 7.30
N ALA A 89 14.83 -1.62 7.17
CA ALA A 89 14.86 -2.56 8.28
C ALA A 89 15.44 -3.89 7.80
N SER A 90 16.27 -4.51 8.67
CA SER A 90 16.70 -5.88 8.44
C SER A 90 15.54 -6.84 8.74
N CYS A 91 15.68 -8.10 8.35
CA CYS A 91 14.69 -9.13 8.66
C CYS A 91 14.41 -9.19 10.18
N GLU A 92 15.46 -9.10 11.00
CA GLU A 92 15.34 -9.19 12.46
C GLU A 92 14.61 -7.99 13.06
N ASP A 93 14.79 -6.80 12.46
CA ASP A 93 14.21 -5.55 12.95
C ASP A 93 12.92 -5.17 12.24
N MET A 94 12.36 -6.07 11.43
CA MET A 94 11.17 -5.79 10.65
C MET A 94 10.00 -5.43 11.56
N PRO A 95 9.38 -4.24 11.38
CA PRO A 95 8.33 -3.79 12.28
C PRO A 95 7.06 -4.64 12.19
N LYS A 96 6.38 -4.78 13.31
CA LYS A 96 5.04 -5.38 13.37
C LYS A 96 4.04 -4.27 13.64
N VAL A 97 3.06 -4.14 12.76
CA VAL A 97 2.03 -3.11 12.88
C VAL A 97 0.90 -3.66 13.76
N ILE A 98 0.59 -2.95 14.83
CA ILE A 98 -0.45 -3.33 15.81
C ILE A 98 -0.28 -4.81 16.21
N LYS A 99 0.91 -5.18 16.68
CA LYS A 99 1.24 -6.53 17.17
C LYS A 99 0.93 -7.62 16.15
N GLY A 100 1.07 -7.31 14.86
CA GLY A 100 0.83 -8.26 13.77
C GLY A 100 -0.59 -8.25 13.21
N MET A 101 -1.47 -7.40 13.71
CA MET A 101 -2.84 -7.28 13.19
C MET A 101 -2.90 -6.42 11.92
N GLY A 102 -1.94 -5.51 11.74
CA GLY A 102 -1.77 -4.75 10.51
C GLY A 102 -0.59 -5.29 9.71
N ILE A 103 -0.23 -4.59 8.64
CA ILE A 103 0.90 -4.97 7.79
C ILE A 103 1.85 -3.80 7.57
N ALA A 104 3.12 -4.11 7.34
CA ALA A 104 4.08 -3.18 6.75
C ALA A 104 4.30 -3.64 5.31
N ILE A 105 4.34 -2.68 4.39
CA ILE A 105 4.65 -2.95 2.98
C ILE A 105 6.12 -2.61 2.80
N VAL A 106 6.90 -3.58 2.32
CA VAL A 106 8.37 -3.50 2.27
C VAL A 106 8.86 -3.79 0.86
N SER A 107 9.76 -2.96 0.37
CA SER A 107 10.44 -3.17 -0.91
C SER A 107 11.75 -3.92 -0.65
N THR A 108 11.87 -5.13 -1.18
CA THR A 108 13.01 -6.01 -0.93
C THR A 108 13.61 -6.51 -2.26
N SER A 109 14.72 -7.23 -2.16
CA SER A 109 15.32 -7.91 -3.32
C SER A 109 14.40 -8.98 -3.91
N LYS A 110 13.41 -9.44 -3.14
CA LYS A 110 12.42 -10.43 -3.59
C LYS A 110 11.11 -9.77 -4.06
N GLY A 111 11.11 -8.44 -4.22
CA GLY A 111 9.96 -7.67 -4.66
C GLY A 111 9.32 -6.89 -3.52
N VAL A 112 8.16 -6.31 -3.79
CA VAL A 112 7.37 -5.58 -2.81
C VAL A 112 6.48 -6.59 -2.10
N ILE A 113 6.69 -6.76 -0.79
CA ILE A 113 6.06 -7.80 0.01
C ILE A 113 5.65 -7.24 1.36
N THR A 114 4.94 -8.03 2.16
CA THR A 114 4.59 -7.65 3.54
C THR A 114 5.75 -7.94 4.48
N ASP A 115 5.72 -7.33 5.67
CA ASP A 115 6.68 -7.61 6.74
C ASP A 115 6.70 -9.09 7.11
N LYS A 116 5.53 -9.72 7.17
CA LYS A 116 5.41 -11.14 7.47
C LYS A 116 6.13 -11.99 6.44
N LYS A 117 5.91 -11.69 5.15
CA LYS A 117 6.57 -12.40 4.06
C LYS A 117 8.07 -12.18 4.07
N ALA A 118 8.52 -10.94 4.38
CA ALA A 118 9.93 -10.62 4.49
C ALA A 118 10.60 -11.45 5.59
N ARG A 119 9.95 -11.62 6.73
CA ARG A 119 10.46 -12.47 7.80
C ARG A 119 10.54 -13.93 7.39
N GLU A 120 9.52 -14.43 6.68
CA GLU A 120 9.51 -15.82 6.17
C GLU A 120 10.65 -16.06 5.19
N LEU A 121 10.92 -15.10 4.31
CA LEU A 121 11.99 -15.19 3.32
C LEU A 121 13.36 -14.79 3.85
N ASN A 122 13.42 -14.32 5.09
CA ASN A 122 14.64 -13.89 5.76
C ASN A 122 15.35 -12.76 5.00
N VAL A 123 14.58 -11.77 4.55
CA VAL A 123 15.09 -10.60 3.82
C VAL A 123 14.66 -9.32 4.51
N GLY A 124 15.49 -8.29 4.39
CA GLY A 124 15.16 -6.94 4.81
C GLY A 124 14.92 -6.04 3.60
N GLY A 125 14.58 -4.79 3.84
CA GLY A 125 14.37 -3.84 2.76
C GLY A 125 13.87 -2.48 3.24
N GLU A 126 13.40 -1.69 2.30
CA GLU A 126 12.84 -0.37 2.57
C GLU A 126 11.40 -0.51 3.03
N VAL A 127 11.11 0.03 4.22
CA VAL A 127 9.76 0.01 4.79
C VAL A 127 8.97 1.17 4.17
N LEU A 128 8.06 0.85 3.26
CA LEU A 128 7.32 1.86 2.48
C LEU A 128 6.17 2.47 3.28
N ALA A 129 5.35 1.63 3.90
CA ALA A 129 4.12 2.09 4.54
C ALA A 129 3.62 1.08 5.56
N PHE A 130 2.76 1.56 6.47
CA PHE A 130 1.98 0.72 7.38
C PHE A 130 0.50 0.81 6.99
N VAL A 131 -0.20 -0.31 7.10
CA VAL A 131 -1.66 -0.40 6.85
C VAL A 131 -2.28 -1.23 7.97
N TRP A 132 -3.41 -0.75 8.48
CA TRP A 132 -4.14 -1.50 9.49
C TRP A 132 -5.64 -1.21 9.48
#